data_fa8b42b60cb54c49b47ec640dfafba8c
#
_entry.id   fa8b42b60cb54c49b47ec640dfafba8c
#
_cell.length_a   1.000
_cell.length_b   1.000
_cell.length_c   1.000
_cell.angle_alpha   90.00
_cell.angle_beta   90.00
_cell.angle_gamma   90.00
#
_symmetry.space_group_name_H-M   'P 1'
#
loop_
_entity.id
_entity.type
_entity.pdbx_description
1 polymer ?
#
loop_
_entity_poly.entity_id
_entity_poly.type
_entity_poly.pdbx_seq_one_letter_code
_entity_poly.pdbx_strand_id
1 'polypeptide(L)'
;HLPREAVAVVGMDTAVGLLAGMVTFPVVMSFGLQDVISGSTLGTIFIALPTGLGSLGPSGQLVAVLFFALALIAAITSAVSLLEVPVACLIDRLGWSRSRAVWVSTALIFVAGLPAATSMEVLGWMDSIFGGLLLILGGLLLALLMGWVLPSRFQEELSHSGSPDWLQRFLLVMLR
;
A
#
# COMPACT_ATOMS: atom_id res chain seq x y z
N HIS A 1 17.92 11.60 9.89
CA HIS A 1 18.08 10.44 8.98
C HIS A 1 16.85 10.17 8.09
N LEU A 2 15.75 10.92 8.24
CA LEU A 2 14.50 10.79 7.46
C LEU A 2 14.69 10.68 5.93
N PRO A 3 15.52 11.52 5.26
CA PRO A 3 15.64 11.43 3.81
C PRO A 3 16.32 10.15 3.34
N ARG A 4 17.29 9.64 4.10
CA ARG A 4 17.98 8.39 3.78
C ARG A 4 17.03 7.20 3.87
N GLU A 5 16.20 7.17 4.90
CA GLU A 5 15.17 6.14 5.07
C GLU A 5 14.13 6.22 3.95
N ALA A 6 13.68 7.42 3.61
CA ALA A 6 12.73 7.62 2.51
C ALA A 6 13.28 7.12 1.16
N VAL A 7 14.53 7.46 0.82
CA VAL A 7 15.18 6.98 -0.41
C VAL A 7 15.35 5.46 -0.39
N ALA A 8 15.71 4.87 0.76
CA ALA A 8 15.85 3.43 0.90
C ALA A 8 14.49 2.72 0.70
N VAL A 9 13.42 3.23 1.30
CA VAL A 9 12.07 2.68 1.15
C VAL A 9 11.61 2.76 -0.31
N VAL A 10 11.70 3.93 -0.95
CA VAL A 10 11.31 4.11 -2.37
C VAL A 10 12.16 3.23 -3.29
N GLY A 11 13.45 3.12 -3.03
CA GLY A 11 14.35 2.28 -3.81
C GLY A 11 14.00 0.79 -3.69
N MET A 12 13.73 0.32 -2.48
CA MET A 12 13.31 -1.07 -2.24
C MET A 12 11.94 -1.36 -2.86
N ASP A 13 10.98 -0.48 -2.70
CA ASP A 13 9.63 -0.63 -3.26
C ASP A 13 9.68 -0.70 -4.79
N THR A 14 10.42 0.20 -5.42
CA THR A 14 10.63 0.19 -6.87
C THR A 14 11.31 -1.10 -7.34
N ALA A 15 12.36 -1.55 -6.65
CA ALA A 15 13.08 -2.77 -6.99
C ALA A 15 12.17 -4.01 -6.88
N VAL A 16 11.39 -4.11 -5.81
CA VAL A 16 10.42 -5.21 -5.63
C VAL A 16 9.33 -5.16 -6.71
N GLY A 17 8.80 -3.99 -7.04
CA GLY A 17 7.83 -3.82 -8.11
C GLY A 17 8.36 -4.25 -9.47
N LEU A 18 9.59 -3.88 -9.81
CA LEU A 18 10.24 -4.31 -11.06
C LEU A 18 10.46 -5.83 -11.11
N LEU A 19 10.96 -6.42 -10.00
CA LEU A 19 11.15 -7.86 -9.91
C LEU A 19 9.81 -8.62 -10.02
N ALA A 20 8.77 -8.14 -9.37
CA ALA A 20 7.43 -8.71 -9.47
C ALA A 20 6.91 -8.65 -10.92
N GLY A 21 7.10 -7.52 -11.60
CA GLY A 21 6.78 -7.38 -13.03
C GLY A 21 7.54 -8.36 -13.91
N MET A 22 8.85 -8.50 -13.70
CA MET A 22 9.71 -9.43 -14.46
C MET A 22 9.26 -10.90 -14.31
N VAL A 23 8.69 -11.27 -13.17
CA VAL A 23 8.15 -12.62 -12.96
C VAL A 23 6.75 -12.75 -13.55
N THR A 24 5.90 -11.76 -13.31
CA THR A 24 4.48 -11.82 -13.66
C THR A 24 4.24 -11.72 -15.16
N PHE A 25 4.92 -10.83 -15.89
CA PHE A 25 4.69 -10.62 -17.32
C PHE A 25 4.94 -11.87 -18.17
N PRO A 26 6.06 -12.60 -18.03
CA PRO A 26 6.27 -13.83 -18.77
C PRO A 26 5.21 -14.89 -18.48
N VAL A 27 4.80 -15.04 -17.22
CA VAL A 27 3.74 -16.00 -16.84
C VAL A 27 2.43 -15.66 -17.54
N VAL A 28 2.02 -14.41 -17.50
CA VAL A 28 0.79 -13.93 -18.13
C VAL A 28 0.79 -14.18 -19.62
N MET A 29 1.89 -13.83 -20.29
CA MET A 29 2.03 -13.99 -21.74
C MET A 29 2.05 -15.47 -22.13
N SER A 30 2.73 -16.32 -21.37
CA SER A 30 2.84 -17.76 -21.66
C SER A 30 1.52 -18.52 -21.51
N PHE A 31 0.66 -18.07 -20.59
CA PHE A 31 -0.62 -18.72 -20.31
C PHE A 31 -1.83 -18.00 -20.90
N GLY A 32 -1.64 -16.93 -21.66
CA GLY A 32 -2.74 -16.18 -22.30
C GLY A 32 -3.68 -15.51 -21.29
N LEU A 33 -3.16 -15.07 -20.15
CA LEU A 33 -3.94 -14.51 -19.04
C LEU A 33 -4.09 -12.98 -19.10
N GLN A 34 -3.89 -12.36 -20.27
CA GLN A 34 -3.92 -10.90 -20.45
C GLN A 34 -5.26 -10.30 -20.01
N ASP A 35 -6.36 -10.97 -20.34
CA ASP A 35 -7.71 -10.50 -19.98
C ASP A 35 -7.96 -10.54 -18.47
N VAL A 36 -7.34 -11.48 -17.77
CA VAL A 36 -7.42 -11.60 -16.29
C VAL A 36 -6.70 -10.44 -15.61
N ILE A 37 -5.57 -10.01 -16.15
CA ILE A 37 -4.77 -8.90 -15.61
C ILE A 37 -5.39 -7.56 -15.93
N SER A 38 -5.91 -7.38 -17.14
CA SER A 38 -6.55 -6.12 -17.54
C SER A 38 -7.77 -5.77 -16.68
N GLY A 39 -8.36 -6.76 -16.01
CA GLY A 39 -9.54 -6.61 -15.19
C GLY A 39 -9.32 -6.28 -13.72
N SER A 40 -8.22 -6.75 -13.11
CA SER A 40 -7.94 -6.46 -11.69
C SER A 40 -6.55 -6.90 -11.23
N THR A 41 -5.95 -6.13 -10.32
CA THR A 41 -4.71 -6.48 -9.61
C THR A 41 -4.86 -7.81 -8.84
N LEU A 42 -6.04 -8.06 -8.31
CA LEU A 42 -6.38 -9.29 -7.58
C LEU A 42 -6.35 -10.52 -8.50
N GLY A 43 -6.83 -10.38 -9.74
CA GLY A 43 -6.73 -11.44 -10.75
C GLY A 43 -5.28 -11.83 -11.04
N THR A 44 -4.39 -10.86 -11.06
CA THR A 44 -2.95 -11.10 -11.25
C THR A 44 -2.36 -11.95 -10.12
N ILE A 45 -2.63 -11.58 -8.87
CA ILE A 45 -2.04 -12.24 -7.70
C ILE A 45 -2.69 -13.60 -7.43
N PHE A 46 -4.02 -13.70 -7.50
CA PHE A 46 -4.74 -14.89 -7.06
C PHE A 46 -5.10 -15.88 -8.17
N ILE A 47 -4.98 -15.48 -9.43
CA ILE A 47 -5.27 -16.36 -10.58
C ILE A 47 -3.99 -16.57 -11.42
N ALA A 48 -3.37 -15.50 -11.91
CA ALA A 48 -2.25 -15.62 -12.82
C ALA A 48 -1.02 -16.26 -12.17
N LEU A 49 -0.63 -15.80 -10.97
CA LEU A 49 0.52 -16.34 -10.25
C LEU A 49 0.35 -17.83 -9.86
N PRO A 50 -0.75 -18.27 -9.24
CA PRO A 50 -0.95 -19.68 -8.93
C PRO A 50 -0.98 -20.57 -10.16
N THR A 51 -1.60 -20.11 -11.25
CA THR A 51 -1.65 -20.85 -12.52
C THR A 51 -0.25 -21.04 -13.09
N GLY A 52 0.54 -19.98 -13.13
CA GLY A 52 1.92 -20.04 -13.60
C GLY A 52 2.82 -20.92 -12.74
N LEU A 53 2.76 -20.75 -11.43
CA LEU A 53 3.53 -21.56 -10.48
C LEU A 53 3.10 -23.03 -10.50
N GLY A 54 1.79 -23.30 -10.61
CA GLY A 54 1.25 -24.65 -10.68
C GLY A 54 1.77 -25.44 -11.88
N SER A 55 2.04 -24.79 -13.02
CA SER A 55 2.58 -25.43 -14.21
C SER A 55 4.03 -25.93 -14.05
N LEU A 56 4.77 -25.43 -13.06
CA LEU A 56 6.12 -25.87 -12.73
C LEU A 56 6.18 -27.17 -11.91
N GLY A 57 5.02 -27.80 -11.68
CA GLY A 57 4.92 -29.06 -10.91
C GLY A 57 5.14 -28.86 -9.39
N PRO A 58 5.66 -29.88 -8.69
CA PRO A 58 5.79 -29.87 -7.22
C PRO A 58 6.66 -28.71 -6.69
N SER A 59 7.69 -28.34 -7.40
CA SER A 59 8.56 -27.19 -7.03
C SER A 59 7.80 -25.86 -7.10
N GLY A 60 6.98 -25.69 -8.12
CA GLY A 60 6.13 -24.50 -8.27
C GLY A 60 5.06 -24.41 -7.17
N GLN A 61 4.48 -25.53 -6.75
CA GLN A 61 3.53 -25.57 -5.64
C GLN A 61 4.19 -25.12 -4.32
N LEU A 62 5.41 -25.59 -4.04
CA LEU A 62 6.16 -25.15 -2.86
C LEU A 62 6.41 -23.63 -2.88
N VAL A 63 6.83 -23.10 -4.02
CA VAL A 63 7.04 -21.65 -4.20
C VAL A 63 5.74 -20.88 -4.01
N ALA A 64 4.61 -21.39 -4.53
CA ALA A 64 3.30 -20.77 -4.33
C ALA A 64 2.91 -20.70 -2.84
N VAL A 65 3.08 -21.80 -2.10
CA VAL A 65 2.79 -21.84 -0.66
C VAL A 65 3.65 -20.82 0.10
N LEU A 66 4.95 -20.77 -0.18
CA LEU A 66 5.85 -19.80 0.45
C LEU A 66 5.48 -18.36 0.10
N PHE A 67 5.15 -18.09 -1.17
CA PHE A 67 4.71 -16.79 -1.62
C PHE A 67 3.45 -16.31 -0.87
N PHE A 68 2.41 -17.16 -0.81
CA PHE A 68 1.17 -16.78 -0.13
C PHE A 68 1.31 -16.70 1.38
N ALA A 69 2.19 -17.50 1.99
CA ALA A 69 2.51 -17.39 3.40
C ALA A 69 3.20 -16.03 3.71
N LEU A 70 4.18 -15.64 2.89
CA LEU A 70 4.83 -14.32 3.02
C LEU A 70 3.87 -13.17 2.75
N ALA A 71 3.02 -13.30 1.72
CA ALA A 71 2.00 -12.31 1.40
C ALA A 71 1.00 -12.13 2.57
N LEU A 72 0.60 -13.22 3.23
CA LEU A 72 -0.27 -13.17 4.40
C LEU A 72 0.40 -12.42 5.57
N ILE A 73 1.66 -12.72 5.86
CA ILE A 73 2.42 -12.01 6.91
C ILE A 73 2.52 -10.52 6.58
N ALA A 74 2.85 -10.19 5.34
CA ALA A 74 2.92 -8.80 4.87
C ALA A 74 1.56 -8.08 4.99
N ALA A 75 0.47 -8.75 4.62
CA ALA A 75 -0.88 -8.21 4.74
C ALA A 75 -1.27 -7.93 6.20
N ILE A 76 -0.96 -8.85 7.12
CA ILE A 76 -1.23 -8.67 8.55
C ILE A 76 -0.45 -7.49 9.11
N THR A 77 0.85 -7.38 8.81
CA THR A 77 1.68 -6.26 9.29
C THR A 77 1.19 -4.91 8.76
N SER A 78 0.79 -4.87 7.48
CA SER A 78 0.20 -3.67 6.87
C SER A 78 -1.16 -3.32 7.50
N ALA A 79 -2.01 -4.31 7.76
CA ALA A 79 -3.31 -4.10 8.40
C ALA A 79 -3.15 -3.51 9.81
N VAL A 80 -2.19 -4.00 10.60
CA VAL A 80 -1.89 -3.46 11.93
C VAL A 80 -1.43 -2.01 11.85
N SER A 81 -0.54 -1.68 10.91
CA SER A 81 -0.05 -0.31 10.72
C SER A 81 -1.16 0.66 10.29
N LEU A 82 -2.04 0.22 9.39
CA LEU A 82 -3.20 1.03 8.96
C LEU A 82 -4.23 1.20 10.08
N LEU A 83 -4.42 0.19 10.94
CA LEU A 83 -5.34 0.27 12.08
C LEU A 83 -4.86 1.30 13.12
N GLU A 84 -3.56 1.50 13.27
CA GLU A 84 -3.02 2.46 14.24
C GLU A 84 -3.46 3.90 13.95
N VAL A 85 -3.68 4.26 12.68
CA VAL A 85 -4.10 5.63 12.29
C VAL A 85 -5.46 6.02 12.90
N PRO A 86 -6.57 5.27 12.67
CA PRO A 86 -7.84 5.58 13.32
C PRO A 86 -7.79 5.43 14.86
N VAL A 87 -7.03 4.46 15.37
CA VAL A 87 -6.84 4.27 16.81
C VAL A 87 -6.20 5.50 17.45
N ALA A 88 -5.09 5.99 16.90
CA ALA A 88 -4.44 7.21 17.37
C ALA A 88 -5.39 8.41 17.30
N CYS A 89 -6.13 8.57 16.21
CA CYS A 89 -7.11 9.66 16.08
C CYS A 89 -8.20 9.62 17.18
N LEU A 90 -8.72 8.44 17.50
CA LEU A 90 -9.73 8.27 18.57
C LEU A 90 -9.16 8.57 19.98
N ILE A 91 -7.90 8.20 20.22
CA ILE A 91 -7.22 8.50 21.47
C ILE A 91 -7.01 10.02 21.59
N ASP A 92 -6.42 10.64 20.57
CA ASP A 92 -6.01 12.04 20.61
C ASP A 92 -7.20 13.02 20.57
N ARG A 93 -8.26 12.68 19.81
CA ARG A 93 -9.41 13.56 19.64
C ARG A 93 -10.51 13.35 20.66
N LEU A 94 -10.76 12.10 21.05
CA LEU A 94 -11.89 11.73 21.92
C LEU A 94 -11.44 11.30 23.33
N GLY A 95 -10.13 11.23 23.59
CA GLY A 95 -9.60 10.82 24.90
C GLY A 95 -9.93 9.37 25.27
N TRP A 96 -10.14 8.50 24.27
CA TRP A 96 -10.50 7.11 24.53
C TRP A 96 -9.31 6.31 25.05
N SER A 97 -9.59 5.28 25.85
CA SER A 97 -8.57 4.30 26.19
C SER A 97 -8.15 3.50 24.95
N ARG A 98 -6.86 3.14 24.85
CA ARG A 98 -6.32 2.39 23.71
C ARG A 98 -7.12 1.13 23.40
N SER A 99 -7.48 0.36 24.42
CA SER A 99 -8.27 -0.87 24.25
C SER A 99 -9.62 -0.60 23.57
N ARG A 100 -10.34 0.42 24.04
CA ARG A 100 -11.64 0.81 23.45
C ARG A 100 -11.48 1.29 22.01
N ALA A 101 -10.48 2.12 21.73
CA ALA A 101 -10.21 2.61 20.38
C ALA A 101 -9.88 1.47 19.40
N VAL A 102 -9.04 0.50 19.81
CA VAL A 102 -8.69 -0.68 19.01
C VAL A 102 -9.92 -1.52 18.72
N TRP A 103 -10.70 -1.91 19.73
CA TRP A 103 -11.87 -2.78 19.51
C TRP A 103 -12.92 -2.14 18.62
N VAL A 104 -13.22 -0.85 18.84
CA VAL A 104 -14.21 -0.15 18.01
C VAL A 104 -13.72 0.03 16.57
N SER A 105 -12.47 0.43 16.38
CA SER A 105 -11.91 0.57 15.03
C SER A 105 -11.88 -0.76 14.29
N THR A 106 -11.44 -1.83 14.95
CA THR A 106 -11.42 -3.18 14.37
C THR A 106 -12.82 -3.65 14.00
N ALA A 107 -13.81 -3.46 14.89
CA ALA A 107 -15.19 -3.85 14.62
C ALA A 107 -15.79 -3.09 13.43
N LEU A 108 -15.55 -1.78 13.34
CA LEU A 108 -16.02 -0.96 12.22
C LEU A 108 -15.38 -1.39 10.90
N ILE A 109 -14.07 -1.58 10.88
CA ILE A 109 -13.35 -2.02 9.68
C ILE A 109 -13.81 -3.43 9.26
N PHE A 110 -14.00 -4.34 10.21
CA PHE A 110 -14.50 -5.69 9.95
C PHE A 110 -15.88 -5.66 9.30
N VAL A 111 -16.83 -4.92 9.89
CA VAL A 111 -18.19 -4.78 9.33
C VAL A 111 -18.16 -4.13 7.95
N ALA A 112 -17.36 -3.07 7.76
CA ALA A 112 -17.22 -2.41 6.48
C ALA A 112 -16.57 -3.30 5.40
N GLY A 113 -15.73 -4.26 5.80
CA GLY A 113 -15.09 -5.23 4.91
C GLY A 113 -15.95 -6.43 4.53
N LEU A 114 -17.03 -6.73 5.26
CA LEU A 114 -17.88 -7.89 4.99
C LEU A 114 -18.44 -7.93 3.55
N PRO A 115 -18.96 -6.84 2.97
CA PRO A 115 -19.43 -6.84 1.59
C PRO A 115 -18.34 -7.22 0.58
N ALA A 116 -17.13 -6.71 0.80
CA ALA A 116 -15.98 -7.01 -0.06
C ALA A 116 -15.55 -8.49 0.05
N ALA A 117 -15.71 -9.11 1.21
CA ALA A 117 -15.39 -10.52 1.42
C ALA A 117 -16.41 -11.47 0.76
N THR A 118 -17.62 -11.00 0.47
CA THR A 118 -18.71 -11.82 -0.11
C THR A 118 -18.87 -11.65 -1.62
N SER A 119 -18.32 -10.57 -2.21
CA SER A 119 -18.47 -10.27 -3.64
C SER A 119 -17.20 -9.68 -4.23
N MET A 120 -16.69 -10.34 -5.27
CA MET A 120 -15.52 -9.84 -6.04
C MET A 120 -15.83 -8.51 -6.74
N GLU A 121 -17.08 -8.28 -7.12
CA GLU A 121 -17.50 -7.02 -7.74
C GLU A 121 -17.41 -5.86 -6.73
N VAL A 122 -17.92 -6.05 -5.52
CA VAL A 122 -17.81 -5.06 -4.43
C VAL A 122 -16.35 -4.81 -4.07
N LEU A 123 -15.53 -5.87 -3.99
CA LEU A 123 -14.10 -5.73 -3.74
C LEU A 123 -13.42 -4.90 -4.82
N GLY A 124 -13.71 -5.13 -6.10
CA GLY A 124 -13.19 -4.35 -7.22
C GLY A 124 -13.64 -2.87 -7.18
N TRP A 125 -14.88 -2.60 -6.83
CA TRP A 125 -15.38 -1.24 -6.62
C TRP A 125 -14.66 -0.53 -5.46
N MET A 126 -14.51 -1.22 -4.34
CA MET A 126 -13.77 -0.67 -3.17
C MET A 126 -12.31 -0.40 -3.52
N ASP A 127 -11.64 -1.29 -4.22
CA ASP A 127 -10.27 -1.10 -4.67
C ASP A 127 -10.14 0.11 -5.61
N SER A 128 -11.04 0.26 -6.57
CA SER A 128 -11.03 1.39 -7.50
C SER A 128 -11.27 2.73 -6.81
N ILE A 129 -12.17 2.78 -5.83
CA ILE A 129 -12.50 4.02 -5.11
C ILE A 129 -11.42 4.35 -4.08
N PHE A 130 -11.11 3.41 -3.18
CA PHE A 130 -10.20 3.67 -2.06
C PHE A 130 -8.73 3.55 -2.45
N GLY A 131 -8.37 2.50 -3.19
CA GLY A 131 -7.01 2.26 -3.67
C GLY A 131 -6.63 3.12 -4.87
N GLY A 132 -7.57 3.41 -5.76
CA GLY A 132 -7.35 4.26 -6.93
C GLY A 132 -7.59 5.74 -6.61
N LEU A 133 -8.86 6.16 -6.63
CA LEU A 133 -9.22 7.58 -6.60
C LEU A 133 -8.82 8.28 -5.29
N LEU A 134 -9.19 7.72 -4.14
CA LEU A 134 -8.96 8.39 -2.84
C LEU A 134 -7.49 8.41 -2.45
N LEU A 135 -6.70 7.41 -2.85
CA LEU A 135 -5.25 7.40 -2.62
C LEU A 135 -4.58 8.56 -3.38
N ILE A 136 -4.93 8.74 -4.66
CA ILE A 136 -4.40 9.83 -5.50
C ILE A 136 -4.83 11.19 -4.96
N LEU A 137 -6.11 11.36 -4.61
CA LEU A 137 -6.61 12.60 -4.02
C LEU A 137 -5.96 12.89 -2.67
N GLY A 138 -5.75 11.87 -1.83
CA GLY A 138 -5.04 12.01 -0.55
C GLY A 138 -3.60 12.49 -0.74
N GLY A 139 -2.88 11.90 -1.68
CA GLY A 139 -1.53 12.33 -2.04
C GLY A 139 -1.48 13.78 -2.54
N LEU A 140 -2.43 14.16 -3.42
CA LEU A 140 -2.56 15.54 -3.91
C LEU A 140 -2.86 16.52 -2.77
N LEU A 141 -3.81 16.19 -1.90
CA LEU A 141 -4.16 17.05 -0.75
C LEU A 141 -2.99 17.21 0.21
N LEU A 142 -2.23 16.15 0.49
CA LEU A 142 -1.01 16.23 1.30
C LEU A 142 0.05 17.12 0.65
N ALA A 143 0.28 16.98 -0.65
CA ALA A 143 1.22 17.82 -1.38
C ALA A 143 0.81 19.30 -1.34
N LEU A 144 -0.48 19.61 -1.55
CA LEU A 144 -1.02 20.96 -1.44
C LEU A 144 -0.89 21.51 0.00
N LEU A 145 -1.23 20.70 1.00
CA LEU A 145 -1.10 21.09 2.40
C LEU A 145 0.35 21.47 2.75
N MET A 146 1.30 20.61 2.39
CA MET A 146 2.72 20.81 2.70
C MET A 146 3.34 21.97 1.89
N GLY A 147 2.96 22.10 0.61
CA GLY A 147 3.54 23.10 -0.28
C GLY A 147 2.93 24.51 -0.13
N TRP A 148 1.62 24.59 0.13
CA TRP A 148 0.88 25.87 0.06
C TRP A 148 0.31 26.33 1.41
N VAL A 149 -0.15 25.40 2.27
CA VAL A 149 -0.80 25.76 3.54
C VAL A 149 0.21 25.84 4.69
N LEU A 150 1.16 24.90 4.76
CA LEU A 150 2.12 24.78 5.85
C LEU A 150 3.59 24.81 5.38
N PRO A 151 3.99 25.69 4.45
CA PRO A 151 5.35 25.66 3.90
C PRO A 151 6.42 25.95 4.95
N SER A 152 6.15 26.81 5.92
CA SER A 152 7.10 27.15 6.99
C SER A 152 7.34 25.96 7.94
N ARG A 153 6.27 25.26 8.33
CA ARG A 153 6.38 24.07 9.16
C ARG A 153 7.12 22.93 8.46
N PHE A 154 6.85 22.75 7.18
CA PHE A 154 7.54 21.75 6.38
C PHE A 154 9.04 22.06 6.22
N GLN A 155 9.39 23.34 6.03
CA GLN A 155 10.80 23.78 5.99
C GLN A 155 11.52 23.56 7.31
N GLU A 156 10.87 23.85 8.42
CA GLU A 156 11.38 23.65 9.78
C GLU A 156 11.70 22.18 10.04
N GLU A 157 10.76 21.28 9.74
CA GLU A 157 10.95 19.83 9.83
C GLU A 157 12.07 19.31 8.91
N LEU A 158 12.15 19.80 7.67
CA LEU A 158 13.23 19.44 6.75
C LEU A 158 14.61 19.90 7.26
N SER A 159 14.71 21.07 7.85
CA SER A 159 15.97 21.58 8.41
C SER A 159 16.45 20.75 9.61
N HIS A 160 15.51 20.28 10.45
CA HIS A 160 15.81 19.42 11.58
C HIS A 160 16.10 17.95 11.18
N SER A 161 15.67 17.53 9.99
CA SER A 161 15.86 16.15 9.51
C SER A 161 17.30 15.82 9.08
N GLY A 162 18.22 16.79 9.06
CA GLY A 162 19.58 16.61 8.56
C GLY A 162 19.67 16.34 7.06
N SER A 163 18.65 16.79 6.31
CA SER A 163 18.60 16.66 4.85
C SER A 163 19.63 17.57 4.20
N PRO A 164 20.34 17.13 3.14
CA PRO A 164 21.23 18.01 2.38
C PRO A 164 20.44 19.14 1.71
N ASP A 165 21.04 20.35 1.65
CA ASP A 165 20.41 21.59 1.17
C ASP A 165 19.81 21.47 -0.24
N TRP A 166 20.45 20.71 -1.12
CA TRP A 166 19.94 20.48 -2.48
C TRP A 166 18.61 19.73 -2.49
N LEU A 167 18.45 18.76 -1.59
CA LEU A 167 17.21 17.97 -1.46
C LEU A 167 16.08 18.82 -0.88
N GLN A 168 16.40 19.67 0.11
CA GLN A 168 15.43 20.61 0.68
C GLN A 168 14.91 21.57 -0.40
N ARG A 169 15.81 22.16 -1.19
CA ARG A 169 15.45 23.07 -2.29
C ARG A 169 14.62 22.34 -3.38
N PHE A 170 15.02 21.13 -3.74
CA PHE A 170 14.31 20.32 -4.72
C PHE A 170 12.86 20.03 -4.27
N LEU A 171 12.67 19.58 -3.03
CA LEU A 171 11.34 19.28 -2.49
C LEU A 171 10.46 20.52 -2.40
N LEU A 172 11.02 21.66 -2.01
CA LEU A 172 10.29 22.93 -1.95
C LEU A 172 9.89 23.46 -3.34
N VAL A 173 10.68 23.20 -4.36
CA VAL A 173 10.34 23.56 -5.74
C VAL A 173 9.28 22.63 -6.32
N MET A 174 9.37 21.34 -6.03
CA MET A 174 8.41 20.33 -6.53
C MET A 174 7.01 20.46 -5.91
N LEU A 175 6.92 20.97 -4.68
CA LEU A 175 5.65 21.12 -3.96
C LEU A 175 4.96 22.48 -4.18
N ARG A 176 5.61 23.41 -4.88
CA ARG A 176 5.05 24.71 -5.28
C ARG A 176 4.53 24.69 -6.70
#